data_04885756581b8ac7aebbc8a157651b98
#
_entry.id   04885756581b8ac7aebbc8a157651b98
#
_cell.length_a   1.000
_cell.length_b   1.000
_cell.length_c   1.000
_cell.angle_alpha   90.00
_cell.angle_beta   90.00
_cell.angle_gamma   90.00
#
_symmetry.space_group_name_H-M   'P 1'
#
loop_
_entity.id
_entity.type
_entity.pdbx_description
1 polymer ?
#
loop_
_entity_poly.entity_id
_entity_poly.type
_entity_poly.pdbx_seq_one_letter_code
_entity_poly.pdbx_strand_id
1 'polypeptide(L)'
;MLFRKAARAIWANKRSYIACVFLIGIGIMMYMAMNVAGDGLSMAVQKFYEDCRLADVFAKVDAMPMGAADMLSQLEGIDGAETRYVYEARVEVPGSDEIITLRLISVSDEMQFNQLLITGSLLVGERDILVNTSFFSAHGMATGDPITVFIGGRGYTFNVCGTAMSPEYAYITRGGTDLLPDVSGFGVGYITADSMGRLTNSTGVANDVVFGLKEGYTFDDVRIRIEDALAPYGLKELTA
;
A
#
# COMPACT_ATOMS: atom_id res chain seq x y z
N MET A 1 -24.05 -62.27 -5.56
CA MET A 1 -25.43 -61.92 -5.17
C MET A 1 -25.59 -60.55 -4.52
N LEU A 2 -24.62 -60.04 -3.76
CA LEU A 2 -24.68 -58.73 -3.10
C LEU A 2 -24.82 -57.55 -4.09
N PHE A 3 -24.08 -57.52 -5.19
CA PHE A 3 -24.12 -56.45 -6.19
C PHE A 3 -25.49 -56.23 -6.82
N ARG A 4 -26.21 -57.30 -7.11
CA ARG A 4 -27.58 -57.25 -7.65
C ARG A 4 -28.60 -56.73 -6.65
N LYS A 5 -28.41 -57.02 -5.34
CA LYS A 5 -29.27 -56.48 -4.28
C LYS A 5 -29.01 -54.99 -4.08
N ALA A 6 -27.73 -54.54 -4.06
CA ALA A 6 -27.36 -53.15 -3.95
C ALA A 6 -27.89 -52.31 -5.12
N ALA A 7 -27.72 -52.78 -6.35
CA ALA A 7 -28.23 -52.09 -7.54
C ALA A 7 -29.77 -51.92 -7.51
N ARG A 8 -30.50 -52.93 -7.04
CA ARG A 8 -31.96 -52.89 -6.93
C ARG A 8 -32.41 -51.93 -5.82
N ALA A 9 -31.68 -51.83 -4.70
CA ALA A 9 -31.93 -50.88 -3.62
C ALA A 9 -31.68 -49.42 -4.07
N ILE A 10 -30.62 -49.17 -4.84
CA ILE A 10 -30.32 -47.87 -5.44
C ILE A 10 -31.44 -47.44 -6.41
N TRP A 11 -31.90 -48.34 -7.27
CA TRP A 11 -32.96 -48.05 -8.21
C TRP A 11 -34.32 -47.79 -7.53
N ALA A 12 -34.62 -48.50 -6.42
CA ALA A 12 -35.85 -48.29 -5.65
C ALA A 12 -35.88 -46.91 -4.98
N ASN A 13 -34.69 -46.42 -4.54
CA ASN A 13 -34.54 -45.10 -3.84
C ASN A 13 -33.80 -44.07 -4.68
N LYS A 14 -33.87 -44.16 -6.01
CA LYS A 14 -33.11 -43.32 -6.95
C LYS A 14 -33.20 -41.81 -6.67
N ARG A 15 -34.36 -41.31 -6.20
CA ARG A 15 -34.56 -39.87 -5.88
C ARG A 15 -33.65 -39.42 -4.76
N SER A 16 -33.50 -40.20 -3.67
CA SER A 16 -32.62 -39.88 -2.56
C SER A 16 -31.14 -39.93 -2.94
N TYR A 17 -30.73 -40.95 -3.73
CA TYR A 17 -29.35 -41.04 -4.20
C TYR A 17 -28.97 -39.90 -5.15
N ILE A 18 -29.90 -39.54 -6.07
CA ILE A 18 -29.70 -38.38 -6.95
C ILE A 18 -29.55 -37.09 -6.12
N ALA A 19 -30.40 -36.87 -5.11
CA ALA A 19 -30.29 -35.73 -4.23
C ALA A 19 -28.94 -35.68 -3.49
N CYS A 20 -28.46 -36.83 -2.96
CA CYS A 20 -27.14 -36.93 -2.33
C CYS A 20 -26.01 -36.61 -3.31
N VAL A 21 -26.04 -37.14 -4.53
CA VAL A 21 -25.04 -36.88 -5.57
C VAL A 21 -25.02 -35.37 -5.93
N PHE A 22 -26.19 -34.77 -6.08
CA PHE A 22 -26.31 -33.33 -6.33
C PHE A 22 -25.71 -32.49 -5.17
N LEU A 23 -26.01 -32.88 -3.94
CA LEU A 23 -25.52 -32.18 -2.76
C LEU A 23 -23.98 -32.24 -2.62
N ILE A 24 -23.43 -33.44 -2.87
CA ILE A 24 -21.97 -33.64 -2.91
C ILE A 24 -21.35 -32.85 -4.07
N GLY A 25 -21.99 -32.88 -5.26
CA GLY A 25 -21.53 -32.15 -6.43
C GLY A 25 -21.49 -30.63 -6.20
N ILE A 26 -22.52 -30.08 -5.56
CA ILE A 26 -22.55 -28.64 -5.17
C ILE A 26 -21.43 -28.34 -4.17
N GLY A 27 -21.22 -29.20 -3.16
CA GLY A 27 -20.14 -29.01 -2.18
C GLY A 27 -18.75 -28.98 -2.83
N ILE A 28 -18.49 -29.94 -3.72
CA ILE A 28 -17.22 -30.00 -4.48
C ILE A 28 -17.06 -28.74 -5.37
N MET A 29 -18.14 -28.36 -6.06
CA MET A 29 -18.11 -27.17 -6.93
C MET A 29 -17.84 -25.89 -6.15
N MET A 30 -18.49 -25.69 -4.99
CA MET A 30 -18.22 -24.54 -4.10
C MET A 30 -16.77 -24.56 -3.60
N TYR A 31 -16.27 -25.71 -3.16
CA TYR A 31 -14.90 -25.85 -2.70
C TYR A 31 -13.90 -25.48 -3.81
N MET A 32 -14.08 -26.01 -5.00
CA MET A 32 -13.22 -25.67 -6.16
C MET A 32 -13.30 -24.18 -6.52
N ALA A 33 -14.51 -23.62 -6.54
CA ALA A 33 -14.70 -22.21 -6.86
C ALA A 33 -13.98 -21.28 -5.85
N MET A 34 -14.05 -21.61 -4.56
CA MET A 34 -13.34 -20.85 -3.53
C MET A 34 -11.81 -20.96 -3.66
N ASN A 35 -11.28 -22.14 -3.97
CA ASN A 35 -9.83 -22.29 -4.19
C ASN A 35 -9.37 -21.50 -5.42
N VAL A 36 -10.05 -21.63 -6.55
CA VAL A 36 -9.71 -20.87 -7.77
C VAL A 36 -9.80 -19.36 -7.54
N ALA A 37 -10.82 -18.90 -6.80
CA ALA A 37 -10.93 -17.47 -6.46
C ALA A 37 -9.79 -17.02 -5.53
N GLY A 38 -9.41 -17.83 -4.53
CA GLY A 38 -8.29 -17.56 -3.64
C GLY A 38 -6.95 -17.49 -4.37
N ASP A 39 -6.68 -18.50 -5.21
CA ASP A 39 -5.45 -18.52 -6.02
C ASP A 39 -5.41 -17.33 -6.98
N GLY A 40 -6.52 -17.01 -7.64
CA GLY A 40 -6.61 -15.88 -8.55
C GLY A 40 -6.36 -14.53 -7.85
N LEU A 41 -6.91 -14.35 -6.64
CA LEU A 41 -6.67 -13.15 -5.84
C LEU A 41 -5.20 -13.06 -5.40
N SER A 42 -4.61 -14.16 -4.92
CA SER A 42 -3.21 -14.20 -4.51
C SER A 42 -2.27 -13.86 -5.66
N MET A 43 -2.51 -14.42 -6.84
CA MET A 43 -1.74 -14.12 -8.06
C MET A 43 -1.87 -12.64 -8.47
N ALA A 44 -3.07 -12.08 -8.37
CA ALA A 44 -3.31 -10.67 -8.71
C ALA A 44 -2.59 -9.72 -7.75
N VAL A 45 -2.60 -10.01 -6.45
CA VAL A 45 -1.88 -9.24 -5.43
C VAL A 45 -0.37 -9.35 -5.62
N GLN A 46 0.15 -10.55 -5.83
CA GLN A 46 1.58 -10.74 -6.08
C GLN A 46 2.03 -9.99 -7.33
N LYS A 47 1.28 -10.10 -8.42
CA LYS A 47 1.56 -9.36 -9.64
C LYS A 47 1.54 -7.85 -9.43
N PHE A 48 0.59 -7.33 -8.64
CA PHE A 48 0.54 -5.91 -8.30
C PHE A 48 1.78 -5.47 -7.53
N TYR A 49 2.27 -6.26 -6.58
CA TYR A 49 3.49 -5.97 -5.84
C TYR A 49 4.74 -6.00 -6.74
N GLU A 50 4.81 -6.96 -7.66
CA GLU A 50 5.91 -7.05 -8.64
C GLU A 50 5.86 -5.88 -9.64
N ASP A 51 4.70 -5.61 -10.24
CA ASP A 51 4.51 -4.55 -11.24
C ASP A 51 4.81 -3.15 -10.66
N CYS A 52 4.46 -2.92 -9.39
CA CYS A 52 4.71 -1.66 -8.67
C CYS A 52 6.04 -1.65 -7.90
N ARG A 53 6.83 -2.71 -7.97
CA ARG A 53 8.13 -2.83 -7.28
C ARG A 53 8.01 -2.49 -5.79
N LEU A 54 7.17 -3.24 -5.06
CA LEU A 54 7.09 -3.10 -3.61
C LEU A 54 8.49 -3.21 -3.01
N ALA A 55 8.87 -2.26 -2.16
CA ALA A 55 10.15 -2.32 -1.46
C ALA A 55 10.18 -3.47 -0.46
N ASP A 56 11.35 -4.07 -0.26
CA ASP A 56 11.54 -5.19 0.65
C ASP A 56 11.77 -4.76 2.10
N VAL A 57 12.34 -3.53 2.30
CA VAL A 57 12.68 -3.01 3.64
C VAL A 57 12.30 -1.55 3.74
N PHE A 58 11.74 -1.19 4.89
CA PHE A 58 11.30 0.16 5.23
C PHE A 58 12.02 0.63 6.49
N ALA A 59 12.58 1.84 6.45
CA ALA A 59 13.27 2.44 7.58
C ALA A 59 12.77 3.87 7.84
N LYS A 60 12.52 4.19 9.11
CA LYS A 60 12.23 5.54 9.56
C LYS A 60 13.42 6.09 10.33
N VAL A 61 13.82 7.31 10.00
CA VAL A 61 14.92 8.02 10.63
C VAL A 61 14.46 9.40 11.14
N ASP A 62 15.27 10.07 11.96
CA ASP A 62 14.96 11.44 12.37
C ASP A 62 15.06 12.40 11.19
N ALA A 63 16.21 12.44 10.56
CA ALA A 63 16.47 13.26 9.38
C ALA A 63 17.75 12.81 8.67
N MET A 64 17.72 12.77 7.35
CA MET A 64 18.88 12.48 6.51
C MET A 64 18.83 13.27 5.21
N PRO A 65 19.96 13.53 4.53
CA PRO A 65 19.94 14.13 3.20
C PRO A 65 19.24 13.24 2.18
N MET A 66 18.39 13.80 1.31
CA MET A 66 17.77 13.03 0.22
C MET A 66 18.81 12.36 -0.70
N GLY A 67 19.96 13.01 -0.95
CA GLY A 67 21.05 12.42 -1.75
C GLY A 67 21.78 11.25 -1.10
N ALA A 68 21.46 10.86 0.13
CA ALA A 68 22.06 9.68 0.77
C ALA A 68 21.57 8.34 0.16
N ALA A 69 20.51 8.35 -0.63
CA ALA A 69 20.03 7.17 -1.35
C ALA A 69 21.12 6.48 -2.18
N ASP A 70 21.95 7.26 -2.87
CA ASP A 70 23.05 6.74 -3.70
C ASP A 70 24.08 5.94 -2.89
N MET A 71 24.41 6.43 -1.70
CA MET A 71 25.32 5.75 -0.78
C MET A 71 24.70 4.47 -0.22
N LEU A 72 23.44 4.54 0.16
CA LEU A 72 22.71 3.39 0.71
C LEU A 72 22.53 2.27 -0.34
N SER A 73 22.33 2.63 -1.60
CA SER A 73 22.23 1.68 -2.73
C SER A 73 23.53 0.90 -2.98
N GLN A 74 24.69 1.38 -2.47
CA GLN A 74 25.98 0.69 -2.61
C GLN A 74 26.23 -0.36 -1.52
N LEU A 75 25.35 -0.47 -0.52
CA LEU A 75 25.48 -1.49 0.51
C LEU A 75 25.36 -2.89 -0.11
N GLU A 76 26.14 -3.81 0.41
CA GLU A 76 26.09 -5.21 -0.05
C GLU A 76 24.74 -5.83 0.22
N GLY A 77 24.14 -6.45 -0.79
CA GLY A 77 22.81 -7.06 -0.73
C GLY A 77 21.65 -6.11 -1.05
N ILE A 78 21.92 -4.81 -1.23
CA ILE A 78 20.91 -3.82 -1.61
C ILE A 78 20.91 -3.64 -3.14
N ASP A 79 19.75 -3.77 -3.78
CA ASP A 79 19.54 -3.51 -5.21
C ASP A 79 19.38 -2.01 -5.48
N GLY A 80 18.72 -1.31 -4.57
CA GLY A 80 18.52 0.13 -4.62
C GLY A 80 17.95 0.67 -3.32
N ALA A 81 18.05 1.97 -3.13
CA ALA A 81 17.45 2.68 -2.01
C ALA A 81 16.80 3.97 -2.51
N GLU A 82 15.67 4.33 -1.93
CA GLU A 82 14.96 5.58 -2.22
C GLU A 82 14.62 6.30 -0.91
N THR A 83 14.95 7.58 -0.85
CA THR A 83 14.67 8.45 0.29
C THR A 83 13.45 9.29 0.01
N ARG A 84 12.59 9.44 1.00
CA ARG A 84 11.36 10.23 0.89
C ARG A 84 11.08 10.95 2.20
N TYR A 85 10.19 11.92 2.17
CA TYR A 85 9.73 12.61 3.37
C TYR A 85 8.28 12.24 3.63
N VAL A 86 7.99 11.75 4.82
CA VAL A 86 6.64 11.38 5.27
C VAL A 86 6.20 12.32 6.37
N TYR A 87 4.99 12.87 6.25
CA TYR A 87 4.42 13.81 7.21
C TYR A 87 2.95 13.51 7.46
N GLU A 88 2.55 13.37 8.72
CA GLU A 88 1.14 13.24 9.06
C GLU A 88 0.52 14.61 9.30
N ALA A 89 -0.45 14.94 8.50
CA ALA A 89 -1.15 16.19 8.52
C ALA A 89 -2.63 16.00 8.86
N ARG A 90 -3.20 16.94 9.61
CA ARG A 90 -4.66 17.07 9.66
C ARG A 90 -5.14 17.61 8.32
N VAL A 91 -6.30 17.14 7.91
CA VAL A 91 -6.91 17.59 6.66
C VAL A 91 -8.39 17.93 6.88
N GLU A 92 -8.86 18.94 6.17
CA GLU A 92 -10.26 19.29 6.06
C GLU A 92 -10.74 19.02 4.62
N VAL A 93 -11.75 18.17 4.52
CA VAL A 93 -12.42 17.83 3.27
C VAL A 93 -13.76 18.58 3.24
N PRO A 94 -14.12 19.29 2.16
CA PRO A 94 -15.39 19.98 2.06
C PRO A 94 -16.57 19.02 2.31
N GLY A 95 -17.45 19.42 3.25
CA GLY A 95 -18.64 18.63 3.62
C GLY A 95 -18.41 17.58 4.70
N SER A 96 -17.23 17.48 5.29
CA SER A 96 -16.94 16.64 6.45
C SER A 96 -16.58 17.51 7.66
N ASP A 97 -17.20 17.22 8.80
CA ASP A 97 -16.87 17.83 10.10
C ASP A 97 -15.91 16.94 10.92
N GLU A 98 -15.44 15.83 10.34
CA GLU A 98 -14.58 14.86 11.01
C GLU A 98 -13.12 15.33 11.07
N ILE A 99 -12.39 14.88 12.11
CA ILE A 99 -10.95 15.06 12.19
C ILE A 99 -10.30 13.95 11.36
N ILE A 100 -9.82 14.33 10.20
CA ILE A 100 -9.19 13.42 9.24
C ILE A 100 -7.67 13.61 9.31
N THR A 101 -6.94 12.51 9.29
CA THR A 101 -5.48 12.49 9.17
C THR A 101 -5.09 12.02 7.78
N LEU A 102 -4.23 12.77 7.12
CA LEU A 102 -3.63 12.40 5.84
C LEU A 102 -2.13 12.20 6.02
N ARG A 103 -1.63 11.02 5.71
CA ARG A 103 -0.20 10.75 5.62
C ARG A 103 0.29 11.24 4.27
N LEU A 104 1.01 12.35 4.26
CA LEU A 104 1.64 12.88 3.07
C LEU A 104 2.97 12.19 2.83
N ILE A 105 3.19 11.77 1.59
CA ILE A 105 4.44 11.14 1.13
C ILE A 105 4.97 11.97 -0.02
N SER A 106 6.24 12.34 0.09
CA SER A 106 6.91 12.99 -1.02
C SER A 106 7.25 11.97 -2.10
N VAL A 107 6.96 12.30 -3.35
CA VAL A 107 7.31 11.47 -4.49
C VAL A 107 8.34 12.19 -5.36
N SER A 108 9.28 11.42 -5.89
CA SER A 108 10.23 11.86 -6.92
C SER A 108 9.65 11.59 -8.31
N ASP A 109 10.20 12.25 -9.33
CA ASP A 109 9.79 12.04 -10.72
C ASP A 109 10.15 10.61 -11.22
N GLU A 110 11.17 10.00 -10.62
CA GLU A 110 11.67 8.67 -10.94
C GLU A 110 11.61 7.76 -9.70
N MET A 111 10.40 7.30 -9.35
CA MET A 111 10.23 6.33 -8.27
C MET A 111 10.77 4.97 -8.70
N GLN A 112 11.74 4.45 -7.97
CA GLN A 112 12.28 3.12 -8.19
C GLN A 112 11.45 2.04 -7.53
N PHE A 113 10.93 2.32 -6.33
CA PHE A 113 10.12 1.42 -5.52
C PHE A 113 8.75 2.00 -5.22
N ASN A 114 7.83 1.15 -4.83
CA ASN A 114 6.47 1.52 -4.44
C ASN A 114 5.76 2.40 -5.49
N GLN A 115 5.97 2.07 -6.78
CA GLN A 115 5.44 2.84 -7.90
C GLN A 115 3.93 2.96 -7.81
N LEU A 116 3.43 4.17 -8.10
CA LEU A 116 2.02 4.50 -7.97
C LEU A 116 1.24 4.13 -9.23
N LEU A 117 0.14 3.40 -9.06
CA LEU A 117 -0.89 3.32 -10.12
C LEU A 117 -1.78 4.55 -10.02
N ILE A 118 -1.58 5.49 -10.94
CA ILE A 118 -2.27 6.77 -10.96
C ILE A 118 -3.49 6.71 -11.88
N THR A 119 -4.62 7.24 -11.39
CA THR A 119 -5.82 7.48 -12.18
C THR A 119 -6.16 8.97 -12.11
N GLY A 120 -6.18 9.63 -13.25
CA GLY A 120 -6.34 11.08 -13.35
C GLY A 120 -5.10 11.75 -13.92
N SER A 121 -4.75 12.93 -13.43
CA SER A 121 -3.57 13.69 -13.88
C SER A 121 -2.37 13.43 -12.98
N LEU A 122 -1.17 13.58 -13.52
CA LEU A 122 0.09 13.55 -12.77
C LEU A 122 0.21 14.80 -11.89
N LEU A 123 1.11 14.73 -10.91
CA LEU A 123 1.50 15.88 -10.08
C LEU A 123 2.35 16.85 -10.93
N VAL A 124 1.77 17.96 -11.35
CA VAL A 124 2.46 18.99 -12.16
C VAL A 124 2.60 20.28 -11.40
N GLY A 125 1.57 20.67 -10.67
CA GLY A 125 1.53 21.92 -9.91
C GLY A 125 2.06 21.77 -8.49
N GLU A 126 2.57 22.87 -7.93
CA GLU A 126 3.02 22.89 -6.52
C GLU A 126 1.91 22.59 -5.51
N ARG A 127 0.67 22.69 -5.92
CA ARG A 127 -0.52 22.46 -5.11
C ARG A 127 -1.38 21.29 -5.60
N ASP A 128 -0.79 20.43 -6.41
CA ASP A 128 -1.45 19.20 -6.82
C ASP A 128 -1.20 18.11 -5.76
N ILE A 129 -2.24 17.33 -5.52
CA ILE A 129 -2.18 16.17 -4.63
C ILE A 129 -2.88 14.99 -5.28
N LEU A 130 -2.26 13.82 -5.21
CA LEU A 130 -2.93 12.56 -5.43
C LEU A 130 -3.33 11.99 -4.07
N VAL A 131 -4.53 11.44 -3.97
CA VAL A 131 -4.99 10.77 -2.75
C VAL A 131 -5.26 9.30 -3.03
N ASN A 132 -5.17 8.46 -2.02
CA ASN A 132 -5.46 7.05 -2.21
C ASN A 132 -6.94 6.83 -2.59
N THR A 133 -7.19 5.83 -3.45
CA THR A 133 -8.50 5.57 -4.06
C THR A 133 -9.60 5.34 -3.02
N SER A 134 -9.30 4.65 -1.91
CA SER A 134 -10.29 4.38 -0.86
C SER A 134 -10.74 5.66 -0.15
N PHE A 135 -9.80 6.54 0.18
CA PHE A 135 -10.09 7.85 0.79
C PHE A 135 -10.91 8.74 -0.15
N PHE A 136 -10.49 8.83 -1.41
CA PHE A 136 -11.20 9.58 -2.45
C PHE A 136 -12.67 9.14 -2.58
N SER A 137 -12.91 7.82 -2.61
CA SER A 137 -14.26 7.25 -2.72
C SER A 137 -15.08 7.44 -1.45
N ALA A 138 -14.46 7.27 -0.26
CA ALA A 138 -15.14 7.41 1.02
C ALA A 138 -15.68 8.83 1.26
N HIS A 139 -14.95 9.85 0.74
CA HIS A 139 -15.36 11.25 0.85
C HIS A 139 -16.14 11.77 -0.37
N GLY A 140 -16.46 10.91 -1.36
CA GLY A 140 -17.21 11.30 -2.54
C GLY A 140 -16.54 12.40 -3.36
N MET A 141 -15.20 12.44 -3.35
CA MET A 141 -14.41 13.48 -4.00
C MET A 141 -14.44 13.36 -5.52
N ALA A 142 -14.21 14.48 -6.20
CA ALA A 142 -14.00 14.54 -7.62
C ALA A 142 -12.62 15.13 -7.95
N THR A 143 -12.08 14.78 -9.11
CA THR A 143 -10.86 15.43 -9.62
C THR A 143 -11.11 16.93 -9.81
N GLY A 144 -10.24 17.74 -9.23
CA GLY A 144 -10.38 19.18 -9.18
C GLY A 144 -10.94 19.74 -7.87
N ASP A 145 -11.40 18.86 -6.96
CA ASP A 145 -11.89 19.32 -5.65
C ASP A 145 -10.73 19.84 -4.79
N PRO A 146 -10.97 20.92 -4.03
CA PRO A 146 -10.00 21.42 -3.09
C PRO A 146 -9.98 20.59 -1.81
N ILE A 147 -8.79 20.38 -1.24
CA ILE A 147 -8.59 19.80 0.08
C ILE A 147 -7.64 20.70 0.87
N THR A 148 -7.95 20.98 2.13
CA THR A 148 -7.08 21.83 2.97
C THR A 148 -6.28 20.98 3.92
N VAL A 149 -4.95 21.04 3.78
CA VAL A 149 -3.97 20.30 4.59
C VAL A 149 -3.30 21.24 5.55
N PHE A 150 -3.24 20.86 6.84
CA PHE A 150 -2.62 21.67 7.89
C PHE A 150 -1.21 21.19 8.18
N ILE A 151 -0.23 22.04 7.87
CA ILE A 151 1.19 21.78 8.10
C ILE A 151 1.75 22.90 8.99
N GLY A 152 2.36 22.52 10.12
CA GLY A 152 2.90 23.50 11.06
C GLY A 152 1.86 24.51 11.57
N GLY A 153 0.58 24.11 11.67
CA GLY A 153 -0.52 24.97 12.12
C GLY A 153 -1.07 25.92 11.05
N ARG A 154 -0.62 25.84 9.80
CA ARG A 154 -1.12 26.63 8.67
C ARG A 154 -1.88 25.73 7.70
N GLY A 155 -3.05 26.21 7.25
CA GLY A 155 -3.84 25.54 6.21
C GLY A 155 -3.31 25.87 4.81
N TYR A 156 -3.12 24.83 4.01
CA TYR A 156 -2.71 24.92 2.61
C TYR A 156 -3.73 24.18 1.74
N THR A 157 -4.32 24.89 0.80
CA THR A 157 -5.27 24.27 -0.13
C THR A 157 -4.52 23.62 -1.27
N PHE A 158 -4.82 22.34 -1.49
CA PHE A 158 -4.36 21.54 -2.61
C PHE A 158 -5.53 21.24 -3.55
N ASN A 159 -5.19 20.96 -4.79
CA ASN A 159 -6.11 20.52 -5.83
C ASN A 159 -5.94 19.00 -6.01
N VAL A 160 -6.99 18.23 -5.79
CA VAL A 160 -6.96 16.78 -6.01
C VAL A 160 -6.92 16.50 -7.50
N CYS A 161 -5.75 16.18 -8.03
CA CYS A 161 -5.55 15.95 -9.46
C CYS A 161 -5.89 14.52 -9.90
N GLY A 162 -6.05 13.61 -8.96
CA GLY A 162 -6.39 12.21 -9.22
C GLY A 162 -6.25 11.33 -8.00
N THR A 163 -6.29 10.03 -8.25
CA THR A 163 -6.06 9.02 -7.21
C THR A 163 -4.78 8.23 -7.49
N ALA A 164 -4.18 7.70 -6.43
CA ALA A 164 -3.04 6.80 -6.52
C ALA A 164 -3.25 5.55 -5.68
N MET A 165 -2.83 4.41 -6.19
CA MET A 165 -2.74 3.17 -5.44
C MET A 165 -1.26 2.79 -5.31
N SER A 166 -0.79 2.63 -4.09
CA SER A 166 0.56 2.18 -3.76
C SER A 166 0.52 0.75 -3.23
N PRO A 167 1.49 -0.09 -3.58
CA PRO A 167 1.59 -1.44 -3.02
C PRO A 167 1.82 -1.42 -1.50
N GLU A 168 2.53 -0.41 -0.97
CA GLU A 168 2.77 -0.21 0.46
C GLU A 168 1.48 0.06 1.25
N TYR A 169 0.51 0.71 0.62
CA TYR A 169 -0.77 1.09 1.22
C TYR A 169 -1.97 0.39 0.57
N ALA A 170 -1.78 -0.81 0.05
CA ALA A 170 -2.87 -1.63 -0.49
C ALA A 170 -3.90 -1.96 0.60
N TYR A 171 -3.45 -2.10 1.86
CA TYR A 171 -4.29 -2.23 3.04
C TYR A 171 -3.96 -1.10 4.02
N ILE A 172 -4.83 -0.08 4.07
CA ILE A 172 -4.55 1.16 4.80
C ILE A 172 -5.03 1.03 6.24
N THR A 173 -4.08 0.95 7.18
CA THR A 173 -4.32 1.11 8.61
C THR A 173 -3.47 2.26 9.14
N ARG A 174 -3.97 2.96 10.18
CA ARG A 174 -3.23 4.04 10.83
C ARG A 174 -1.99 3.52 11.56
N GLY A 175 -2.04 2.28 12.03
CA GLY A 175 -0.94 1.60 12.73
C GLY A 175 -1.15 0.09 12.77
N GLY A 176 -0.08 -0.67 13.09
CA GLY A 176 -0.07 -2.14 13.08
C GLY A 176 -1.04 -2.82 14.08
N THR A 177 -1.77 -2.05 14.90
CA THR A 177 -2.76 -2.55 15.86
C THR A 177 -4.20 -2.44 15.36
N ASP A 178 -4.45 -1.70 14.28
CA ASP A 178 -5.80 -1.51 13.75
C ASP A 178 -6.18 -2.70 12.87
N LEU A 179 -7.23 -3.42 13.26
CA LEU A 179 -7.71 -4.61 12.57
C LEU A 179 -8.59 -4.29 11.35
N LEU A 180 -9.14 -3.08 11.27
CA LEU A 180 -9.99 -2.64 10.16
C LEU A 180 -9.51 -1.30 9.61
N PRO A 181 -9.52 -1.11 8.29
CA PRO A 181 -9.21 0.18 7.68
C PRO A 181 -10.23 1.24 8.09
N ASP A 182 -9.74 2.36 8.64
CA ASP A 182 -10.54 3.57 8.83
C ASP A 182 -10.37 4.48 7.62
N VAL A 183 -11.06 4.15 6.53
CA VAL A 183 -10.96 4.88 5.25
C VAL A 183 -11.55 6.28 5.28
N SER A 184 -12.35 6.62 6.31
CA SER A 184 -12.91 7.96 6.49
C SER A 184 -12.03 8.85 7.36
N GLY A 185 -11.44 8.30 8.42
CA GLY A 185 -10.60 9.06 9.35
C GLY A 185 -9.12 9.11 8.98
N PHE A 186 -8.66 8.23 8.08
CA PHE A 186 -7.26 8.17 7.66
C PHE A 186 -7.11 7.95 6.17
N GLY A 187 -6.21 8.71 5.55
CA GLY A 187 -5.85 8.58 4.13
C GLY A 187 -4.37 8.73 3.88
N VAL A 188 -3.96 8.48 2.64
CA VAL A 188 -2.60 8.70 2.13
C VAL A 188 -2.67 9.69 0.98
N GLY A 189 -1.81 10.69 1.01
CA GLY A 189 -1.66 11.70 -0.03
C GLY A 189 -0.24 11.76 -0.55
N TYR A 190 -0.10 11.98 -1.84
CA TYR A 190 1.18 12.07 -2.52
C TYR A 190 1.34 13.45 -3.11
N ILE A 191 2.47 14.10 -2.82
CA ILE A 191 2.85 15.41 -3.35
C ILE A 191 4.30 15.37 -3.82
N THR A 192 4.71 16.30 -4.65
CA THR A 192 6.10 16.36 -5.13
C THR A 192 7.06 16.61 -3.97
N ALA A 193 8.30 16.12 -4.06
CA ALA A 193 9.36 16.33 -3.06
C ALA A 193 9.63 17.83 -2.84
N ASP A 194 9.56 18.64 -3.90
CA ASP A 194 9.71 20.08 -3.85
C ASP A 194 8.59 20.75 -3.05
N SER A 195 7.35 20.36 -3.28
CA SER A 195 6.20 20.88 -2.52
C SER A 195 6.31 20.50 -1.05
N MET A 196 6.63 19.24 -0.77
CA MET A 196 6.83 18.76 0.59
C MET A 196 7.91 19.56 1.30
N GLY A 197 9.10 19.69 0.71
CA GLY A 197 10.23 20.39 1.31
C GLY A 197 9.93 21.85 1.63
N ARG A 198 9.21 22.56 0.73
CA ARG A 198 8.81 23.96 0.95
C ARG A 198 7.78 24.11 2.07
N LEU A 199 6.81 23.22 2.13
CA LEU A 199 5.72 23.29 3.09
C LEU A 199 6.13 22.91 4.50
N THR A 200 7.02 21.94 4.63
CA THR A 200 7.54 21.45 5.93
C THR A 200 8.85 22.12 6.36
N ASN A 201 9.41 23.00 5.51
CA ASN A 201 10.74 23.60 5.68
C ASN A 201 11.85 22.53 5.81
N SER A 202 11.74 21.47 5.04
CA SER A 202 12.64 20.30 5.03
C SER A 202 13.21 20.02 3.64
N THR A 203 13.47 21.05 2.85
CA THR A 203 14.03 20.90 1.50
C THR A 203 15.34 20.12 1.52
N GLY A 204 15.42 19.04 0.73
CA GLY A 204 16.60 18.18 0.67
C GLY A 204 16.77 17.22 1.86
N VAL A 205 15.76 17.15 2.75
CA VAL A 205 15.73 16.24 3.90
C VAL A 205 14.73 15.13 3.67
N ALA A 206 15.10 13.91 4.06
CA ALA A 206 14.24 12.75 4.12
C ALA A 206 14.15 12.23 5.57
N ASN A 207 13.06 11.56 5.91
CA ASN A 207 12.87 10.91 7.20
C ASN A 207 12.38 9.46 7.07
N ASP A 208 12.29 8.99 5.84
CA ASP A 208 11.84 7.65 5.50
C ASP A 208 12.68 7.13 4.33
N VAL A 209 13.06 5.86 4.38
CA VAL A 209 13.90 5.22 3.36
C VAL A 209 13.30 3.85 3.05
N VAL A 210 13.25 3.54 1.78
CA VAL A 210 12.84 2.21 1.30
C VAL A 210 13.99 1.56 0.54
N PHE A 211 14.09 0.25 0.65
CA PHE A 211 15.16 -0.53 0.03
C PHE A 211 14.57 -1.68 -0.76
N GLY A 212 15.16 -1.94 -1.92
CA GLY A 212 15.03 -3.21 -2.62
C GLY A 212 16.25 -4.09 -2.33
N LEU A 213 16.01 -5.38 -2.20
CA LEU A 213 17.06 -6.37 -1.96
C LEU A 213 17.49 -7.02 -3.28
N LYS A 214 18.76 -7.39 -3.37
CA LYS A 214 19.27 -8.22 -4.47
C LYS A 214 18.74 -9.64 -4.32
N GLU A 215 18.53 -10.29 -5.46
CA GLU A 215 18.12 -11.69 -5.50
C GLU A 215 19.04 -12.59 -4.65
N GLY A 216 18.43 -13.39 -3.78
CA GLY A 216 19.13 -14.29 -2.88
C GLY A 216 19.51 -13.70 -1.51
N TYR A 217 19.24 -12.43 -1.26
CA TYR A 217 19.40 -11.82 0.04
C TYR A 217 18.07 -11.74 0.78
N THR A 218 18.12 -11.90 2.09
CA THR A 218 16.98 -11.73 2.99
C THR A 218 17.18 -10.51 3.88
N PHE A 219 16.12 -10.07 4.55
CA PHE A 219 16.19 -8.97 5.51
C PHE A 219 17.25 -9.20 6.60
N ASP A 220 17.34 -10.43 7.12
CA ASP A 220 18.32 -10.77 8.17
C ASP A 220 19.77 -10.62 7.69
N ASP A 221 20.04 -10.86 6.41
CA ASP A 221 21.38 -10.73 5.83
C ASP A 221 21.86 -9.28 5.72
N VAL A 222 20.95 -8.32 5.54
CA VAL A 222 21.26 -6.91 5.31
C VAL A 222 20.98 -6.03 6.53
N ARG A 223 20.19 -6.50 7.47
CA ARG A 223 19.68 -5.74 8.62
C ARG A 223 20.76 -4.96 9.35
N ILE A 224 21.83 -5.62 9.79
CA ILE A 224 22.90 -4.97 10.56
C ILE A 224 23.58 -3.87 9.74
N ARG A 225 23.80 -4.10 8.44
CA ARG A 225 24.42 -3.10 7.55
C ARG A 225 23.54 -1.86 7.39
N ILE A 226 22.23 -2.05 7.28
CA ILE A 226 21.26 -0.95 7.21
C ILE A 226 21.20 -0.20 8.54
N GLU A 227 21.14 -0.93 9.67
CA GLU A 227 21.15 -0.34 11.02
C GLU A 227 22.41 0.52 11.23
N ASP A 228 23.58 0.01 10.89
CA ASP A 228 24.86 0.74 11.02
C ASP A 228 24.92 1.97 10.12
N ALA A 229 24.44 1.85 8.89
CA ALA A 229 24.43 2.95 7.91
C ALA A 229 23.44 4.06 8.32
N LEU A 230 22.31 3.70 8.92
CA LEU A 230 21.27 4.65 9.33
C LEU A 230 21.42 5.15 10.76
N ALA A 231 22.25 4.53 11.60
CA ALA A 231 22.50 4.97 12.99
C ALA A 231 22.87 6.46 13.13
N PRO A 232 23.71 7.06 12.25
CA PRO A 232 24.04 8.49 12.33
C PRO A 232 22.84 9.41 12.08
N TYR A 233 21.78 8.92 11.43
CA TYR A 233 20.58 9.66 11.07
C TYR A 233 19.43 9.47 12.04
N GLY A 234 19.66 8.77 13.18
CA GLY A 234 18.65 8.54 14.21
C GLY A 234 17.60 7.52 13.76
N LEU A 235 18.03 6.30 13.46
CA LEU A 235 17.13 5.19 13.10
C LEU A 235 16.08 4.97 14.20
N LYS A 236 14.80 4.99 13.85
CA LYS A 236 13.65 4.80 14.74
C LYS A 236 12.99 3.44 14.56
N GLU A 237 12.85 3.03 13.33
CA GLU A 237 12.12 1.81 12.95
C GLU A 237 12.79 1.19 11.72
N LEU A 238 12.89 -0.13 11.70
CA LEU A 238 13.36 -0.91 10.56
C LEU A 238 12.49 -2.16 10.44
N THR A 239 11.79 -2.32 9.32
CA THR A 239 10.83 -3.41 9.06
C THR A 239 10.99 -3.95 7.64
N ALA A 240 10.53 -5.20 7.41
CA ALA A 240 10.48 -5.87 6.11
C ALA A 240 9.06 -6.38 5.85
#